data_09b297ff3b8e13abd93039bdc7e68595
#
_entry.id   09b297ff3b8e13abd93039bdc7e68595
#
_cell.length_a   1.000
_cell.length_b   1.000
_cell.length_c   1.000
_cell.angle_alpha   90.00
_cell.angle_beta   90.00
_cell.angle_gamma   90.00
#
_symmetry.space_group_name_H-M   'P 1'
#
loop_
_entity.id
_entity.type
_entity.pdbx_description
1 polymer ?
#
loop_
_entity_poly.entity_id
_entity_poly.type
_entity_poly.pdbx_seq_one_letter_code
_entity_poly.pdbx_strand_id
1 'polypeptide(L)'
;MVISMMRISDAYVIQVQEEEMEEGHYLTWLNLIDGEEQQYSVYYNGELDDVFEDDTVEVTGLPLGTSSFENTEGGDTLVVVLAGCRVNNID
;
A
#
# COMPACT_ATOMS: atom_id res chain seq x y z
N MET A 1 -8.40 -17.79 -16.43
CA MET A 1 -8.49 -17.08 -15.14
C MET A 1 -8.43 -15.57 -15.37
N VAL A 2 -9.40 -14.87 -14.87
CA VAL A 2 -9.42 -13.42 -14.97
C VAL A 2 -8.82 -12.85 -13.68
N ILE A 3 -7.77 -12.06 -13.82
CA ILE A 3 -7.17 -11.37 -12.68
C ILE A 3 -7.72 -9.96 -12.66
N SER A 4 -8.40 -9.62 -11.58
CA SER A 4 -9.01 -8.30 -11.42
C SER A 4 -8.11 -7.40 -10.58
N MET A 5 -7.89 -6.21 -11.06
CA MET A 5 -7.18 -5.19 -10.29
C MET A 5 -8.10 -4.67 -9.19
N MET A 6 -7.51 -4.35 -8.07
CA MET A 6 -8.20 -3.75 -6.95
C MET A 6 -7.92 -2.26 -6.91
N ARG A 7 -8.95 -1.46 -6.71
CA ARG A 7 -8.82 -0.02 -6.60
C ARG A 7 -9.28 0.46 -5.22
N ILE A 8 -8.45 1.28 -4.61
CA ILE A 8 -8.76 1.93 -3.34
C ILE A 8 -8.80 3.42 -3.62
N SER A 9 -9.98 4.03 -3.49
CA SER A 9 -10.14 5.42 -3.93
C SER A 9 -9.73 6.46 -2.90
N ASP A 10 -9.81 6.15 -1.61
CA ASP A 10 -9.47 7.10 -0.55
C ASP A 10 -8.71 6.37 0.55
N ALA A 11 -7.42 6.23 0.36
CA ALA A 11 -6.58 5.57 1.35
C ALA A 11 -5.67 6.59 2.04
N TYR A 12 -5.64 6.53 3.36
CA TYR A 12 -4.77 7.37 4.17
C TYR A 12 -3.40 6.69 4.30
N VAL A 13 -2.35 7.43 4.04
CA VAL A 13 -0.97 6.90 4.11
C VAL A 13 -0.47 6.95 5.55
N ILE A 14 -0.32 5.78 6.16
CA ILE A 14 0.20 5.65 7.51
C ILE A 14 1.72 5.74 7.50
N GLN A 15 2.34 5.11 6.52
CA GLN A 15 3.80 5.04 6.44
C GLN A 15 4.24 4.88 4.98
N VAL A 16 5.32 5.57 4.65
CA VAL A 16 6.00 5.42 3.36
C VAL A 16 7.43 4.98 3.66
N GLN A 17 7.86 3.91 3.01
CA GLN A 17 9.21 3.41 3.13
C GLN A 17 9.77 3.13 1.74
N GLU A 18 10.94 3.66 1.46
CA GLU A 18 11.58 3.52 0.16
C GLU A 18 12.94 2.87 0.35
N GLU A 19 13.24 1.89 -0.47
CA GLU A 19 14.50 1.18 -0.39
C GLU A 19 15.10 1.03 -1.78
N GLU A 20 16.39 1.30 -1.91
CA GLU A 20 17.13 1.04 -3.13
C GLU A 20 17.55 -0.42 -3.16
N MET A 21 17.02 -1.18 -4.10
CA MET A 21 17.30 -2.61 -4.22
C MET A 21 18.53 -2.90 -5.05
N GLU A 22 18.69 -2.16 -6.15
CA GLU A 22 19.85 -2.20 -7.02
C GLU A 22 20.10 -0.78 -7.48
N GLU A 23 21.27 -0.52 -8.04
CA GLU A 23 21.60 0.81 -8.54
C GLU A 23 20.55 1.30 -9.54
N GLY A 24 19.86 2.37 -9.18
CA GLY A 24 18.80 2.94 -9.98
C GLY A 24 17.44 2.28 -9.85
N HIS A 25 17.30 1.23 -9.03
CA HIS A 25 16.03 0.56 -8.80
C HIS A 25 15.55 0.76 -7.38
N TYR A 26 14.34 1.27 -7.24
CA TYR A 26 13.73 1.53 -5.95
C TYR A 26 12.48 0.71 -5.76
N LEU A 27 12.25 0.29 -4.54
CA LEU A 27 10.99 -0.33 -4.12
C LEU A 27 10.38 0.54 -3.04
N THR A 28 9.15 0.97 -3.25
CA THR A 28 8.43 1.80 -2.29
C THR A 28 7.34 0.96 -1.64
N TRP A 29 7.30 0.99 -0.31
CA TRP A 29 6.27 0.31 0.47
C TRP A 29 5.36 1.35 1.10
N LEU A 30 4.07 1.14 0.94
CA LEU A 30 3.07 2.01 1.53
C LEU A 30 2.21 1.20 2.48
N ASN A 31 2.04 1.70 3.69
CA ASN A 31 1.04 1.18 4.61
C ASN A 31 -0.14 2.14 4.59
N LEU A 32 -1.28 1.64 4.20
CA LEU A 32 -2.49 2.43 3.99
C LEU A 32 -3.62 1.92 4.84
N ILE A 33 -4.55 2.82 5.14
CA ILE A 33 -5.80 2.45 5.80
C ILE A 33 -6.95 3.15 5.07
N ASP A 34 -8.04 2.43 4.83
CA ASP A 34 -9.23 3.02 4.21
C ASP A 34 -10.22 3.53 5.26
N GLY A 35 -11.37 4.04 4.80
CA GLY A 35 -12.39 4.58 5.70
C GLY A 35 -13.08 3.54 6.56
N GLU A 36 -12.88 2.26 6.28
CA GLU A 36 -13.44 1.14 7.06
C GLU A 36 -12.40 0.49 7.96
N GLU A 37 -11.26 1.15 8.12
CA GLU A 37 -10.14 0.67 8.94
C GLU A 37 -9.46 -0.60 8.41
N GLN A 38 -9.68 -0.94 7.14
CA GLN A 38 -8.94 -2.03 6.51
C GLN A 38 -7.55 -1.54 6.15
N GLN A 39 -6.55 -2.29 6.55
CA GLN A 39 -5.16 -1.96 6.27
C GLN A 39 -4.67 -2.65 5.01
N TYR A 40 -3.82 -1.95 4.27
CA TYR A 40 -3.25 -2.42 3.02
C TYR A 40 -1.74 -2.21 3.04
N SER A 41 -1.02 -3.18 2.52
CA SER A 41 0.42 -3.07 2.29
C SER A 41 0.64 -3.08 0.79
N VAL A 42 1.12 -1.98 0.25
CA VAL A 42 1.29 -1.79 -1.18
C VAL A 42 2.77 -1.75 -1.51
N TYR A 43 3.17 -2.59 -2.44
CA TYR A 43 4.54 -2.60 -2.96
C TYR A 43 4.53 -1.97 -4.34
N TYR A 44 5.24 -0.89 -4.51
CA TYR A 44 5.35 -0.17 -5.76
C TYR A 44 6.78 -0.28 -6.29
N ASN A 45 6.91 -0.77 -7.52
CA ASN A 45 8.21 -0.90 -8.15
C ASN A 45 8.59 0.42 -8.79
N GLY A 46 9.36 1.20 -8.07
CA GLY A 46 9.76 2.53 -8.49
C GLY A 46 9.78 3.51 -7.34
N GLU A 47 10.01 4.76 -7.66
CA GLU A 47 10.07 5.86 -6.72
C GLU A 47 8.78 6.67 -6.78
N LEU A 48 8.23 7.01 -5.60
CA LEU A 48 7.03 7.84 -5.51
C LEU A 48 7.41 9.17 -4.86
N ASP A 49 7.62 10.19 -5.68
CA ASP A 49 8.12 11.48 -5.21
C ASP A 49 7.03 12.37 -4.58
N ASP A 50 5.78 12.09 -4.85
CA ASP A 50 4.67 12.94 -4.46
C ASP A 50 3.74 12.32 -3.41
N VAL A 51 4.17 11.23 -2.80
CA VAL A 51 3.39 10.53 -1.77
C VAL A 51 4.15 10.58 -0.46
N PHE A 52 3.51 11.10 0.56
CA PHE A 52 4.09 11.26 1.89
C PHE A 52 3.15 10.72 2.95
N GLU A 53 3.68 10.51 4.15
CA GLU A 53 2.85 10.17 5.31
C GLU A 53 1.79 11.25 5.52
N ASP A 54 0.63 10.84 5.95
CA ASP A 54 -0.55 11.69 6.16
C ASP A 54 -1.26 12.16 4.89
N ASP A 55 -0.77 11.76 3.72
CA ASP A 55 -1.46 12.04 2.47
C ASP A 55 -2.62 11.07 2.25
N THR A 56 -3.56 11.48 1.42
CA THR A 56 -4.61 10.62 0.92
C THR A 56 -4.31 10.25 -0.53
N VAL A 57 -4.39 8.97 -0.85
CA VAL A 57 -4.01 8.48 -2.17
C VAL A 57 -5.08 7.57 -2.75
N GLU A 58 -5.06 7.47 -4.07
CA GLU A 58 -5.81 6.47 -4.81
C GLU A 58 -4.81 5.44 -5.33
N VAL A 59 -5.08 4.17 -5.07
CA VAL A 59 -4.18 3.08 -5.46
C VAL A 59 -4.95 2.08 -6.30
N THR A 60 -4.33 1.67 -7.42
CA THR A 60 -4.78 0.54 -8.20
C THR A 60 -3.67 -0.50 -8.19
N GLY A 61 -3.98 -1.70 -7.79
CA GLY A 61 -2.97 -2.74 -7.66
C GLY A 61 -3.54 -4.13 -7.85
N LEU A 62 -2.63 -5.08 -7.99
CA LEU A 62 -2.97 -6.49 -8.10
C LEU A 62 -2.94 -7.11 -6.70
N PRO A 63 -4.08 -7.64 -6.20
CA PRO A 63 -4.07 -8.28 -4.89
C PRO A 63 -3.24 -9.56 -4.90
N LEU A 64 -2.28 -9.64 -3.98
CA LEU A 64 -1.39 -10.79 -3.85
C LEU A 64 -1.84 -11.75 -2.75
N GLY A 65 -2.77 -11.33 -1.90
CA GLY A 65 -3.26 -12.12 -0.80
C GLY A 65 -3.37 -11.30 0.46
N THR A 66 -3.50 -11.98 1.58
CA THR A 66 -3.58 -11.35 2.88
C THR A 66 -2.42 -11.81 3.75
N SER A 67 -2.00 -10.92 4.63
CA SER A 67 -1.03 -11.20 5.66
C SER A 67 -1.65 -10.80 6.99
N SER A 68 -1.16 -11.35 8.09
CA SER A 68 -1.63 -10.96 9.40
C SER A 68 -0.44 -10.69 10.32
N PHE A 69 -0.65 -9.79 11.25
CA PHE A 69 0.34 -9.55 12.30
C PHE A 69 -0.39 -9.35 13.62
N GLU A 70 0.29 -9.71 14.69
CA GLU A 70 -0.25 -9.56 16.05
C GLU A 70 -0.23 -8.09 16.44
N ASN A 71 -1.37 -7.59 16.89
CA ASN A 71 -1.46 -6.22 17.37
C ASN A 71 -1.25 -6.15 18.88
N THR A 72 -1.17 -4.94 19.42
CA THR A 72 -0.89 -4.73 20.84
C THR A 72 -2.03 -5.09 21.76
N GLU A 73 -3.19 -5.38 21.23
CA GLU A 73 -4.38 -5.77 22.00
C GLU A 73 -4.57 -7.29 22.06
N GLY A 74 -3.60 -8.04 21.56
CA GLY A 74 -3.63 -9.49 21.58
C GLY A 74 -4.44 -10.14 20.48
N GLY A 75 -4.87 -9.37 19.49
CA GLY A 75 -5.55 -9.89 18.31
C GLY A 75 -4.67 -9.83 17.07
N ASP A 76 -5.16 -10.37 15.98
CA ASP A 76 -4.47 -10.30 14.69
C ASP A 76 -5.11 -9.22 13.81
N THR A 77 -4.27 -8.46 13.13
CA THR A 77 -4.71 -7.49 12.13
C THR A 77 -4.47 -8.08 10.75
N LEU A 78 -5.53 -8.15 9.94
CA LEU A 78 -5.41 -8.60 8.57
C LEU A 78 -5.03 -7.45 7.65
N VAL A 79 -4.02 -7.67 6.83
CA VAL A 79 -3.53 -6.70 5.88
C VAL A 79 -3.64 -7.29 4.49
N VAL A 80 -4.26 -6.55 3.58
CA VAL A 80 -4.33 -6.94 2.18
C VAL A 80 -3.05 -6.47 1.50
N VAL A 81 -2.37 -7.39 0.84
CA VAL A 81 -1.09 -7.10 0.16
C VAL A 81 -1.37 -6.88 -1.32
N LEU A 82 -0.92 -5.75 -1.83
CA LEU A 82 -1.11 -5.37 -3.23
C LEU A 82 0.23 -5.11 -3.91
N ALA A 83 0.33 -5.55 -5.17
CA ALA A 83 1.38 -5.07 -6.05
C ALA A 83 0.84 -3.81 -6.73
N GLY A 84 1.33 -2.65 -6.33
CA GLY A 84 0.83 -1.36 -6.81
C GLY A 84 1.23 -1.12 -8.26
N CYS A 85 0.24 -0.91 -9.11
CA CYS A 85 0.46 -0.54 -10.50
C CYS A 85 0.36 0.96 -10.69
N ARG A 86 -0.42 1.61 -9.84
CA ARG A 86 -0.65 3.04 -9.95
C ARG A 86 -0.99 3.61 -8.59
N VAL A 87 -0.29 4.66 -8.20
CA VAL A 87 -0.55 5.39 -6.96
C VAL A 87 -0.66 6.88 -7.30
N ASN A 88 -1.79 7.48 -6.97
CA ASN A 88 -2.03 8.90 -7.22
C ASN A 88 -2.32 9.61 -5.91
N ASN A 89 -1.62 10.71 -5.69
CA ASN A 89 -1.93 11.59 -4.56
C ASN A 89 -3.16 12.43 -4.94
N ILE A 90 -4.20 12.35 -4.11
CA ILE A 90 -5.46 13.07 -4.32
C ILE A 90 -5.69 14.13 -3.25
N ASP A 91 -4.71 14.35 -2.43
CA ASP A 91 -4.79 15.30 -1.31
C ASP A 91 -4.63 16.76 -1.77
#